data_eaa1a6c9ed473e052d388361a477584c
#
_entry.id   eaa1a6c9ed473e052d388361a477584c
#
_cell.length_a   1.000
_cell.length_b   1.000
_cell.length_c   1.000
_cell.angle_alpha   90.00
_cell.angle_beta   90.00
_cell.angle_gamma   90.00
#
_symmetry.space_group_name_H-M   'P 1'
#
loop_
_entity.id
_entity.type
_entity.pdbx_description
1 polymer ?
#
loop_
_entity_poly.entity_id
_entity_poly.type
_entity_poly.pdbx_seq_one_letter_code
_entity_poly.pdbx_strand_id
1 'polypeptide(L)'
;MKKLLVLLFSILISLNSLPVYAGTYQIDGEFNGCDYNKYYPIYGYNALLKCEEYNYFYEYMPEVRTDGREVITIGDERVEATLVDGQVTRTNVSDEFEGCDWDKRYNLDNGLIFVCSTYSYSYSYRPEVLIVTPSGRNPIVYIDGEEYDGTLYRW
;
A
#
# COMPACT_ATOMS: atom_id res chain seq x y z
N MET A 1 -44.86 -29.89 -24.03
CA MET A 1 -44.44 -28.62 -23.42
C MET A 1 -43.15 -28.89 -22.65
N LYS A 2 -42.00 -28.47 -23.21
CA LYS A 2 -40.69 -28.63 -22.55
C LYS A 2 -40.41 -27.42 -21.70
N LYS A 3 -40.36 -27.59 -20.38
CA LYS A 3 -39.92 -26.53 -19.43
C LYS A 3 -38.42 -26.39 -19.53
N LEU A 4 -37.96 -25.25 -20.04
CA LEU A 4 -36.56 -24.85 -20.07
C LEU A 4 -36.14 -24.39 -18.67
N LEU A 5 -35.30 -25.18 -17.98
CA LEU A 5 -34.74 -24.85 -16.69
C LEU A 5 -33.53 -23.95 -16.93
N VAL A 6 -33.66 -22.66 -16.70
CA VAL A 6 -32.54 -21.71 -16.74
C VAL A 6 -31.80 -21.82 -15.43
N LEU A 7 -30.65 -22.48 -15.46
CA LEU A 7 -29.67 -22.49 -14.36
C LEU A 7 -28.93 -21.16 -14.36
N LEU A 8 -29.30 -20.26 -13.44
CA LEU A 8 -28.56 -19.06 -13.13
C LEU A 8 -27.29 -19.47 -12.35
N PHE A 9 -26.15 -19.49 -13.05
CA PHE A 9 -24.84 -19.61 -12.44
C PHE A 9 -24.49 -18.25 -11.81
N SER A 10 -24.77 -18.11 -10.51
CA SER A 10 -24.27 -16.98 -9.72
C SER A 10 -22.78 -17.18 -9.51
N ILE A 11 -21.95 -16.46 -10.26
CA ILE A 11 -20.53 -16.36 -10.02
C ILE A 11 -20.35 -15.55 -8.73
N LEU A 12 -20.16 -16.25 -7.62
CA LEU A 12 -19.68 -15.67 -6.36
C LEU A 12 -18.23 -15.23 -6.58
N ILE A 13 -18.05 -13.96 -6.89
CA ILE A 13 -16.73 -13.31 -6.75
C ILE A 13 -16.45 -13.24 -5.25
N SER A 14 -15.70 -14.20 -4.74
CA SER A 14 -15.19 -14.13 -3.38
C SER A 14 -14.18 -12.99 -3.31
N LEU A 15 -14.63 -11.84 -2.85
CA LEU A 15 -13.75 -10.79 -2.35
C LEU A 15 -12.97 -11.41 -1.18
N ASN A 16 -11.66 -11.61 -1.37
CA ASN A 16 -10.77 -12.04 -0.29
C ASN A 16 -10.62 -10.88 0.70
N SER A 17 -11.66 -10.64 1.49
CA SER A 17 -11.57 -9.79 2.67
C SER A 17 -10.74 -10.52 3.72
N LEU A 18 -9.88 -9.79 4.42
CA LEU A 18 -9.17 -10.35 5.56
C LEU A 18 -10.17 -10.93 6.56
N PRO A 19 -9.95 -12.15 7.03
CA PRO A 19 -10.73 -12.65 8.13
C PRO A 19 -10.53 -11.73 9.35
N VAL A 20 -11.61 -11.33 9.98
CA VAL A 20 -11.62 -10.48 11.20
C VAL A 20 -11.27 -11.33 12.41
N TYR A 21 -10.12 -11.97 12.40
CA TYR A 21 -9.64 -12.82 13.51
C TYR A 21 -8.35 -12.24 14.09
N ALA A 22 -8.16 -12.43 15.39
CA ALA A 22 -6.86 -12.26 16.02
C ALA A 22 -5.83 -13.11 15.25
N GLY A 23 -4.70 -12.51 14.89
CA GLY A 23 -3.72 -13.17 14.03
C GLY A 23 -2.34 -12.57 14.11
N THR A 24 -1.44 -13.27 13.45
CA THR A 24 -0.07 -12.85 13.25
C THR A 24 0.15 -12.67 11.75
N TYR A 25 0.62 -11.50 11.38
CA TYR A 25 0.93 -11.11 10.01
C TYR A 25 2.38 -10.65 9.93
N GLN A 26 2.83 -10.23 8.77
CA GLN A 26 4.17 -9.68 8.57
C GLN A 26 4.09 -8.49 7.63
N ILE A 27 4.81 -7.43 7.92
CA ILE A 27 4.99 -6.32 6.99
C ILE A 27 5.83 -6.80 5.81
N ASP A 28 5.47 -6.40 4.60
CA ASP A 28 6.22 -6.71 3.39
C ASP A 28 7.27 -5.63 3.11
N GLY A 29 8.47 -5.84 3.62
CA GLY A 29 9.61 -4.96 3.46
C GLY A 29 10.01 -4.23 4.73
N GLU A 30 10.63 -3.07 4.58
CA GLU A 30 11.15 -2.27 5.68
C GLU A 30 10.03 -1.52 6.41
N PHE A 31 10.05 -1.59 7.74
CA PHE A 31 9.27 -0.73 8.61
C PHE A 31 10.20 0.33 9.21
N ASN A 32 10.00 1.57 8.87
CA ASN A 32 10.78 2.72 9.32
C ASN A 32 9.96 3.69 10.18
N GLY A 33 9.07 3.12 10.99
CA GLY A 33 8.22 3.86 11.92
C GLY A 33 6.84 4.19 11.36
N CYS A 34 5.96 4.55 12.26
CA CYS A 34 4.63 5.05 11.96
C CYS A 34 4.61 6.57 11.92
N ASP A 35 3.90 7.11 10.95
CA ASP A 35 3.38 8.46 10.93
C ASP A 35 1.88 8.39 10.60
N TYR A 36 1.09 9.35 11.07
CA TYR A 36 -0.37 9.33 10.86
C TYR A 36 -0.73 9.13 9.38
N ASN A 37 -1.56 8.11 9.13
CA ASN A 37 -1.99 7.71 7.79
C ASN A 37 -0.88 7.16 6.86
N LYS A 38 0.30 6.81 7.38
CA LYS A 38 1.28 6.04 6.65
C LYS A 38 0.82 4.59 6.52
N TYR A 39 1.04 3.99 5.36
CA TYR A 39 0.60 2.64 5.05
C TYR A 39 1.78 1.72 4.76
N TYR A 40 1.68 0.48 5.23
CA TYR A 40 2.63 -0.58 4.95
C TYR A 40 1.93 -1.81 4.39
N PRO A 41 2.45 -2.43 3.32
CA PRO A 41 1.91 -3.67 2.79
C PRO A 41 2.01 -4.81 3.80
N ILE A 42 1.02 -5.69 3.80
CA ILE A 42 1.06 -6.95 4.54
C ILE A 42 1.44 -8.08 3.60
N TYR A 43 2.49 -8.80 3.94
CA TYR A 43 3.02 -9.90 3.13
C TYR A 43 1.98 -10.99 2.89
N GLY A 44 1.76 -11.32 1.61
CA GLY A 44 0.84 -12.39 1.19
C GLY A 44 -0.65 -12.05 1.24
N TYR A 45 -1.03 -10.80 1.55
CA TYR A 45 -2.42 -10.37 1.64
C TYR A 45 -2.69 -9.09 0.84
N ASN A 46 -3.94 -8.93 0.35
CA ASN A 46 -4.44 -7.67 -0.18
C ASN A 46 -4.86 -6.75 0.97
N ALA A 47 -3.92 -6.43 1.83
CA ALA A 47 -4.12 -5.68 3.05
C ALA A 47 -2.96 -4.74 3.32
N LEU A 48 -3.28 -3.67 4.02
CA LEU A 48 -2.35 -2.64 4.45
C LEU A 48 -2.46 -2.46 5.95
N LEU A 49 -1.33 -2.26 6.62
CA LEU A 49 -1.27 -1.69 7.95
C LEU A 49 -1.37 -0.17 7.80
N LYS A 50 -2.33 0.46 8.46
CA LYS A 50 -2.49 1.91 8.53
C LYS A 50 -2.04 2.40 9.90
N CYS A 51 -1.06 3.28 9.95
CA CYS A 51 -0.60 3.92 11.17
C CYS A 51 -1.63 4.93 11.71
N GLU A 52 -1.88 4.91 13.03
CA GLU A 52 -2.81 5.80 13.73
C GLU A 52 -2.10 6.72 14.73
N GLU A 53 -0.80 6.53 14.91
CA GLU A 53 0.06 7.35 15.79
C GLU A 53 1.41 7.65 15.14
N TYR A 54 2.22 8.48 15.82
CA TYR A 54 3.62 8.65 15.51
C TYR A 54 4.47 7.73 16.39
N ASN A 55 5.28 6.88 15.75
CA ASN A 55 6.24 6.02 16.42
C ASN A 55 7.47 5.86 15.53
N TYR A 56 8.65 5.83 16.10
CA TYR A 56 9.89 5.73 15.35
C TYR A 56 10.74 4.56 15.83
N PHE A 57 10.79 3.49 15.05
CA PHE A 57 11.79 2.42 15.14
C PHE A 57 11.92 1.76 13.75
N TYR A 58 13.01 1.07 13.53
CA TYR A 58 13.31 0.38 12.28
C TYR A 58 13.35 -1.13 12.48
N GLU A 59 12.68 -1.86 11.64
CA GLU A 59 12.74 -3.31 11.59
C GLU A 59 12.46 -3.80 10.16
N TYR A 60 13.16 -4.84 9.72
CA TYR A 60 12.93 -5.45 8.43
C TYR A 60 11.91 -6.58 8.54
N MET A 61 10.82 -6.50 7.79
CA MET A 61 9.72 -7.47 7.77
C MET A 61 9.23 -7.85 9.19
N PRO A 62 8.91 -6.90 10.08
CA PRO A 62 8.47 -7.21 11.43
C PRO A 62 7.17 -8.00 11.45
N GLU A 63 7.03 -8.82 12.50
CA GLU A 63 5.78 -9.50 12.82
C GLU A 63 4.75 -8.48 13.32
N VAL A 64 3.51 -8.61 12.87
CA VAL A 64 2.37 -7.78 13.29
C VAL A 64 1.36 -8.67 14.00
N ARG A 65 1.09 -8.41 15.27
CA ARG A 65 0.05 -9.09 16.05
C ARG A 65 -1.20 -8.24 16.13
N THR A 66 -2.34 -8.87 15.91
CA THR A 66 -3.63 -8.19 15.86
C THR A 66 -4.68 -8.85 16.72
N ASP A 67 -5.65 -8.04 17.16
CA ASP A 67 -6.95 -8.49 17.66
C ASP A 67 -8.02 -7.96 16.71
N GLY A 68 -8.56 -8.84 15.88
CA GLY A 68 -9.37 -8.41 14.74
C GLY A 68 -8.54 -7.56 13.76
N ARG A 69 -8.98 -6.34 13.51
CA ARG A 69 -8.27 -5.38 12.66
C ARG A 69 -7.33 -4.45 13.43
N GLU A 70 -7.44 -4.41 14.74
CA GLU A 70 -6.57 -3.59 15.58
C GLU A 70 -5.20 -4.25 15.73
N VAL A 71 -4.14 -3.49 15.46
CA VAL A 71 -2.76 -3.91 15.66
C VAL A 71 -2.41 -3.74 17.14
N ILE A 72 -1.84 -4.78 17.75
CA ILE A 72 -1.40 -4.76 19.15
C ILE A 72 0.08 -4.47 19.23
N THR A 73 0.89 -5.15 18.40
CA THR A 73 2.34 -4.95 18.34
C THR A 73 2.84 -5.06 16.91
N ILE A 74 3.94 -4.35 16.65
CA ILE A 74 4.79 -4.51 15.47
C ILE A 74 6.18 -4.86 15.99
N GLY A 75 6.69 -6.06 15.64
CA GLY A 75 7.83 -6.61 16.36
C GLY A 75 7.51 -6.74 17.85
N ASP A 76 8.39 -6.21 18.68
CA ASP A 76 8.22 -6.18 20.15
C ASP A 76 7.59 -4.86 20.66
N GLU A 77 7.34 -3.90 19.77
CA GLU A 77 6.84 -2.57 20.13
C GLU A 77 5.31 -2.50 20.05
N ARG A 78 4.71 -1.80 21.02
CA ARG A 78 3.28 -1.50 20.99
C ARG A 78 3.02 -0.29 20.10
N VAL A 79 2.17 -0.45 19.09
CA VAL A 79 1.89 0.58 18.08
C VAL A 79 0.39 0.67 17.84
N GLU A 80 -0.16 1.89 17.83
CA GLU A 80 -1.54 2.12 17.43
C GLU A 80 -1.63 2.13 15.90
N ALA A 81 -2.22 1.06 15.36
CA ALA A 81 -2.43 0.89 13.92
C ALA A 81 -3.62 -0.03 13.65
N THR A 82 -4.11 -0.02 12.43
CA THR A 82 -5.21 -0.88 11.99
C THR A 82 -4.89 -1.59 10.68
N LEU A 83 -5.44 -2.80 10.49
CA LEU A 83 -5.41 -3.48 9.21
C LEU A 83 -6.60 -3.04 8.35
N VAL A 84 -6.34 -2.60 7.14
CA VAL A 84 -7.34 -2.20 6.15
C VAL A 84 -7.17 -2.99 4.87
N ASP A 85 -8.26 -3.22 4.14
CA ASP A 85 -8.18 -3.83 2.82
C ASP A 85 -7.56 -2.83 1.84
N GLY A 86 -6.75 -3.32 0.91
CA GLY A 86 -6.10 -2.47 -0.09
C GLY A 86 -5.29 -3.27 -1.09
N GLN A 87 -4.83 -2.59 -2.12
CA GLN A 87 -3.99 -3.15 -3.16
C GLN A 87 -2.59 -2.54 -3.10
N VAL A 88 -1.61 -3.31 -3.53
CA VAL A 88 -0.21 -2.92 -3.57
C VAL A 88 0.35 -3.16 -4.97
N THR A 89 1.04 -2.18 -5.48
CA THR A 89 1.81 -2.28 -6.73
C THR A 89 3.24 -1.80 -6.46
N ARG A 90 4.22 -2.61 -6.83
CA ARG A 90 5.64 -2.25 -6.79
C ARG A 90 6.16 -2.07 -8.21
N THR A 91 6.93 -1.03 -8.42
CA THR A 91 7.58 -0.71 -9.69
C THR A 91 8.81 0.14 -9.40
N ASN A 92 9.47 0.68 -10.43
CA ASN A 92 10.56 1.64 -10.27
C ASN A 92 10.29 2.86 -11.14
N VAL A 93 10.87 3.99 -10.80
CA VAL A 93 11.05 5.08 -11.77
C VAL A 93 11.99 4.58 -12.86
N SER A 94 11.65 4.79 -14.12
CA SER A 94 12.41 4.21 -15.24
C SER A 94 13.80 4.84 -15.42
N ASP A 95 14.04 6.01 -14.83
CA ASP A 95 15.28 6.76 -14.93
C ASP A 95 15.58 7.49 -13.60
N GLU A 96 16.29 8.60 -13.64
CA GLU A 96 16.59 9.43 -12.48
C GLU A 96 15.33 10.06 -11.87
N PHE A 97 15.25 10.04 -10.55
CA PHE A 97 14.28 10.79 -9.78
C PHE A 97 14.98 11.97 -9.10
N GLU A 98 14.60 13.17 -9.46
CA GLU A 98 15.22 14.42 -8.97
C GLU A 98 14.28 15.19 -8.04
N GLY A 99 13.46 14.46 -7.30
CA GLY A 99 12.41 15.06 -6.48
C GLY A 99 11.20 15.52 -7.30
N CYS A 100 10.27 16.16 -6.65
CA CYS A 100 9.05 16.68 -7.28
C CYS A 100 9.14 18.17 -7.53
N ASP A 101 8.58 18.59 -8.65
CA ASP A 101 8.20 19.97 -8.97
C ASP A 101 6.81 19.92 -9.62
N TRP A 102 6.09 21.00 -9.59
CA TRP A 102 4.73 21.06 -10.16
C TRP A 102 4.70 20.57 -11.61
N ASP A 103 3.80 19.64 -11.89
CA ASP A 103 3.62 18.99 -13.21
C ASP A 103 4.83 18.20 -13.72
N LYS A 104 5.88 18.00 -12.93
CA LYS A 104 7.00 17.13 -13.28
C LYS A 104 6.52 15.69 -13.40
N ARG A 105 6.95 15.01 -14.46
CA ARG A 105 6.48 13.68 -14.86
C ARG A 105 7.57 12.66 -14.75
N TYR A 106 7.23 11.49 -14.21
CA TYR A 106 8.11 10.33 -14.12
C TYR A 106 7.43 9.12 -14.74
N ASN A 107 8.11 8.50 -15.70
CA ASN A 107 7.68 7.22 -16.25
C ASN A 107 8.05 6.11 -15.26
N LEU A 108 7.12 5.20 -15.04
CA LEU A 108 7.33 4.01 -14.21
C LEU A 108 7.46 2.78 -15.10
N ASP A 109 8.27 1.80 -14.68
CA ASP A 109 8.55 0.59 -15.45
C ASP A 109 7.31 -0.26 -15.77
N ASN A 110 6.23 -0.09 -15.01
CA ASN A 110 4.94 -0.76 -15.22
C ASN A 110 4.01 -0.05 -16.23
N GLY A 111 4.49 1.01 -16.91
CA GLY A 111 3.71 1.78 -17.88
C GLY A 111 2.81 2.87 -17.28
N LEU A 112 2.87 3.11 -15.98
CA LEU A 112 2.23 4.28 -15.37
C LEU A 112 3.13 5.52 -15.51
N ILE A 113 2.50 6.69 -15.43
CA ILE A 113 3.18 7.97 -15.30
C ILE A 113 2.77 8.60 -13.97
N PHE A 114 3.73 8.94 -13.14
CA PHE A 114 3.52 9.75 -11.95
C PHE A 114 3.75 11.22 -12.26
N VAL A 115 2.78 12.07 -11.93
CA VAL A 115 2.84 13.52 -12.12
C VAL A 115 2.78 14.19 -10.75
N CYS A 116 3.85 14.89 -10.40
CA CYS A 116 3.96 15.58 -9.12
C CYS A 116 2.98 16.75 -9.01
N SER A 117 2.43 16.96 -7.81
CA SER A 117 1.57 18.10 -7.46
C SER A 117 2.13 18.97 -6.33
N THR A 118 3.33 18.69 -5.86
CA THR A 118 4.05 19.49 -4.85
C THR A 118 5.51 19.63 -5.22
N TYR A 119 6.22 20.46 -4.46
CA TYR A 119 7.67 20.61 -4.58
C TYR A 119 8.37 19.82 -3.48
N SER A 120 9.37 19.03 -3.84
CA SER A 120 10.30 18.38 -2.91
C SER A 120 11.64 18.15 -3.57
N TYR A 121 12.72 18.25 -2.81
CA TYR A 121 14.06 17.95 -3.30
C TYR A 121 14.49 16.55 -2.90
N SER A 122 14.89 15.76 -3.86
CA SER A 122 15.48 14.42 -3.64
C SER A 122 16.26 14.03 -4.88
N TYR A 123 17.17 13.06 -4.78
CA TYR A 123 17.86 12.48 -5.92
C TYR A 123 18.06 10.98 -5.70
N SER A 124 17.59 10.18 -6.64
CA SER A 124 17.81 8.73 -6.64
C SER A 124 17.80 8.20 -8.09
N TYR A 125 18.60 7.19 -8.37
CA TYR A 125 18.61 6.55 -9.69
C TYR A 125 17.73 5.31 -9.66
N ARG A 126 16.67 5.31 -10.49
CA ARG A 126 15.69 4.23 -10.61
C ARG A 126 15.13 3.75 -9.25
N PRO A 127 14.68 4.67 -8.39
CA PRO A 127 14.17 4.29 -7.07
C PRO A 127 12.96 3.37 -7.15
N GLU A 128 12.79 2.55 -6.10
CA GLU A 128 11.58 1.77 -5.94
C GLU A 128 10.37 2.70 -5.73
N VAL A 129 9.27 2.35 -6.38
CA VAL A 129 7.97 3.00 -6.23
C VAL A 129 6.99 1.99 -5.67
N LEU A 130 6.50 2.28 -4.48
CA LEU A 130 5.40 1.55 -3.85
C LEU A 130 4.11 2.36 -3.99
N ILE A 131 3.12 1.78 -4.65
CA ILE A 131 1.80 2.36 -4.81
C ILE A 131 0.84 1.55 -3.94
N VAL A 132 0.27 2.16 -2.92
CA VAL A 132 -0.75 1.56 -2.09
C VAL A 132 -2.11 2.19 -2.37
N THR A 133 -3.13 1.36 -2.52
CA THR A 133 -4.50 1.83 -2.77
C THR A 133 -5.41 1.25 -1.70
N PRO A 134 -5.62 1.94 -0.57
CA PRO A 134 -6.59 1.52 0.43
C PRO A 134 -8.00 1.48 -0.18
N SER A 135 -8.83 0.54 0.24
CA SER A 135 -10.20 0.41 -0.28
C SER A 135 -11.00 1.70 -0.11
N GLY A 136 -11.59 2.18 -1.20
CA GLY A 136 -12.39 3.41 -1.22
C GLY A 136 -11.58 4.71 -1.16
N ARG A 137 -10.26 4.65 -1.36
CA ARG A 137 -9.37 5.83 -1.38
C ARG A 137 -8.57 5.90 -2.68
N ASN A 138 -8.00 7.07 -2.93
CA ASN A 138 -7.05 7.27 -4.03
C ASN A 138 -5.73 6.56 -3.73
N PRO A 139 -4.98 6.17 -4.78
CA PRO A 139 -3.62 5.67 -4.64
C PRO A 139 -2.71 6.67 -3.93
N ILE A 140 -1.85 6.13 -3.06
CA ILE A 140 -0.77 6.86 -2.39
C ILE A 140 0.55 6.33 -2.96
N VAL A 141 1.47 7.22 -3.27
CA VAL A 141 2.74 6.90 -3.92
C VAL A 141 3.90 7.17 -2.98
N TYR A 142 4.68 6.12 -2.72
CA TYR A 142 5.95 6.22 -2.00
C TYR A 142 7.09 5.97 -2.98
N ILE A 143 8.11 6.81 -2.97
CA ILE A 143 9.33 6.67 -3.78
C ILE A 143 10.51 6.62 -2.79
N ASP A 144 11.30 5.55 -2.80
CA ASP A 144 12.32 5.27 -1.79
C ASP A 144 11.79 5.37 -0.33
N GLY A 145 10.54 4.95 -0.10
CA GLY A 145 9.90 4.96 1.21
C GLY A 145 9.32 6.31 1.68
N GLU A 146 9.50 7.38 0.91
CA GLU A 146 8.93 8.70 1.18
C GLU A 146 7.67 8.94 0.37
N GLU A 147 6.64 9.53 0.98
CA GLU A 147 5.36 9.84 0.33
C GLU A 147 5.49 11.09 -0.55
N TYR A 148 4.95 11.01 -1.75
CA TYR A 148 4.91 12.10 -2.71
C TYR A 148 3.49 12.35 -3.20
N ASP A 149 3.05 13.60 -3.11
CA ASP A 149 1.77 14.02 -3.65
C ASP A 149 1.81 14.11 -5.17
N GLY A 150 0.85 13.49 -5.82
CA GLY A 150 0.76 13.49 -7.27
C GLY A 150 -0.39 12.64 -7.79
N THR A 151 -0.43 12.48 -9.09
CA THR A 151 -1.48 11.72 -9.78
C THR A 151 -0.84 10.68 -10.69
N LEU A 152 -1.42 9.49 -10.73
CA LEU A 152 -1.03 8.40 -11.61
C LEU A 152 -1.91 8.39 -12.87
N TYR A 153 -1.26 8.29 -14.02
CA TYR A 153 -1.90 8.16 -15.34
C TYR A 153 -1.45 6.86 -16.01
N ARG A 154 -2.30 6.33 -16.89
CA ARG A 154 -1.92 5.29 -17.85
C ARG A 154 -1.74 5.93 -19.23
N TRP A 155 -0.83 5.32 -20.01
CA TRP A 155 -0.72 5.63 -21.45
C TRP A 155 -1.99 5.21 -22.19
#